data_1b36eff0236be5c4735470bbf8af6785
#
_entry.id   1b36eff0236be5c4735470bbf8af6785
#
_cell.length_a   1.000
_cell.length_b   1.000
_cell.length_c   1.000
_cell.angle_alpha   90.00
_cell.angle_beta   90.00
_cell.angle_gamma   90.00
#
_symmetry.space_group_name_H-M   'P 1'
#
loop_
_entity.id
_entity.type
_entity.pdbx_description
1 polymer ?
#
loop_
_entity_poly.entity_id
_entity_poly.type
_entity_poly.pdbx_seq_one_letter_code
_entity_poly.pdbx_strand_id
1 'polypeptide(L)'
;MDINTKIAEELGIRKEQASAAVKLIDEGCTIPFIARYRKEATGALSDEILRNLYDRLVYLRNLEDKKQTVLASIEDQGKLTEELRAQILAAETQVAVDLSLIHI
;
A
#
# COMPACT_ATOMS: atom_id res chain seq x y z
N MET A 1 5.50 1.74 -6.45
CA MET A 1 4.05 1.41 -6.44
C MET A 1 3.26 2.59 -5.87
N ASP A 2 2.24 3.02 -6.58
CA ASP A 2 1.32 4.02 -6.04
C ASP A 2 0.25 3.31 -5.22
N ILE A 3 0.33 3.41 -3.91
CA ILE A 3 -0.56 2.71 -2.98
C ILE A 3 -2.01 3.14 -3.17
N ASN A 4 -2.26 4.43 -3.34
CA ASN A 4 -3.63 4.94 -3.52
C ASN A 4 -4.27 4.41 -4.80
N THR A 5 -3.53 4.38 -5.90
CA THR A 5 -3.99 3.81 -7.16
C THR A 5 -4.28 2.32 -7.03
N LYS A 6 -3.38 1.59 -6.37
CA LYS A 6 -3.54 0.14 -6.16
C LYS A 6 -4.80 -0.16 -5.34
N ILE A 7 -5.02 0.57 -4.27
CA ILE A 7 -6.21 0.41 -3.44
C ILE A 7 -7.48 0.71 -4.24
N ALA A 8 -7.47 1.79 -5.02
CA ALA A 8 -8.63 2.17 -5.83
C ALA A 8 -8.99 1.06 -6.83
N GLU A 9 -8.00 0.48 -7.49
CA GLU A 9 -8.22 -0.63 -8.42
C GLU A 9 -8.77 -1.86 -7.72
N GLU A 10 -8.21 -2.23 -6.58
CA GLU A 10 -8.63 -3.42 -5.84
C GLU A 10 -10.05 -3.32 -5.30
N LEU A 11 -10.46 -2.13 -4.88
CA LEU A 11 -11.78 -1.91 -4.28
C LEU A 11 -12.82 -1.44 -5.29
N GLY A 12 -12.42 -1.16 -6.52
CA GLY A 12 -13.34 -0.68 -7.55
C GLY A 12 -13.87 0.72 -7.28
N ILE A 13 -13.08 1.57 -6.64
CA ILE A 13 -13.41 2.96 -6.36
C ILE A 13 -12.49 3.90 -7.15
N ARG A 14 -12.84 5.19 -7.17
CA ARG A 14 -12.01 6.18 -7.86
C ARG A 14 -10.76 6.50 -7.06
N LYS A 15 -9.69 6.86 -7.74
CA LYS A 15 -8.43 7.25 -7.10
C LYS A 15 -8.63 8.41 -6.12
N GLU A 16 -9.46 9.38 -6.46
CA GLU A 16 -9.77 10.52 -5.61
C GLU A 16 -10.43 10.09 -4.31
N GLN A 17 -11.32 9.09 -4.37
CA GLN A 17 -11.96 8.55 -3.19
C GLN A 17 -10.94 7.85 -2.28
N ALA A 18 -10.07 7.04 -2.86
CA ALA A 18 -9.02 6.35 -2.10
C ALA A 18 -8.06 7.38 -1.46
N SER A 19 -7.63 8.38 -2.22
CA SER A 19 -6.71 9.41 -1.73
C SER A 19 -7.32 10.22 -0.59
N ALA A 20 -8.59 10.60 -0.71
CA ALA A 20 -9.29 11.34 0.35
C ALA A 20 -9.41 10.51 1.63
N ALA A 21 -9.78 9.24 1.51
CA ALA A 21 -9.90 8.35 2.65
C ALA A 21 -8.56 8.13 3.34
N VAL A 22 -7.49 7.89 2.58
CA VAL A 22 -6.15 7.72 3.13
C VAL A 22 -5.70 8.98 3.88
N LYS A 23 -5.95 10.15 3.31
CA LYS A 23 -5.61 11.42 3.95
C LYS A 23 -6.31 11.58 5.30
N LEU A 24 -7.61 11.26 5.36
CA LEU A 24 -8.38 11.34 6.60
C LEU A 24 -7.87 10.35 7.64
N ILE A 25 -7.52 9.15 7.23
CA ILE A 25 -6.92 8.14 8.11
C ILE A 25 -5.59 8.65 8.68
N ASP A 26 -4.75 9.24 7.85
CA ASP A 26 -3.45 9.78 8.26
C ASP A 26 -3.61 10.98 9.22
N GLU A 27 -4.73 11.71 9.12
CA GLU A 27 -5.06 12.80 10.03
C GLU A 27 -5.58 12.30 11.39
N GLY A 28 -5.74 10.99 11.56
CA GLY A 28 -6.20 10.40 12.81
C GLY A 28 -7.71 10.14 12.89
N CYS A 29 -8.42 10.28 11.78
CA CYS A 29 -9.86 10.00 11.77
C CYS A 29 -10.12 8.50 11.86
N THR A 30 -11.12 8.11 12.65
CA THR A 30 -11.53 6.71 12.74
C THR A 30 -12.41 6.34 11.55
N ILE A 31 -12.49 5.04 11.25
CA ILE A 31 -13.33 4.55 10.15
C ILE A 31 -14.82 4.93 10.36
N PRO A 32 -15.42 4.72 11.55
CA PRO A 32 -16.81 5.15 11.77
C PRO A 32 -17.02 6.66 11.59
N PHE A 33 -16.05 7.46 12.01
CA PHE A 33 -16.10 8.92 11.85
C PHE A 33 -16.13 9.31 10.37
N ILE A 34 -15.24 8.72 9.56
CA ILE A 34 -15.17 9.00 8.13
C ILE A 34 -16.47 8.59 7.45
N ALA A 35 -16.99 7.40 7.75
CA ALA A 35 -18.21 6.88 7.15
C ALA A 35 -19.42 7.77 7.46
N ARG A 36 -19.47 8.36 8.66
CA ARG A 36 -20.61 9.14 9.12
C ARG A 36 -20.51 10.63 8.78
N TYR A 37 -19.31 11.22 8.96
CA TYR A 37 -19.13 12.67 8.95
C TYR A 37 -18.29 13.21 7.79
N ARG A 38 -17.71 12.34 6.98
CA ARG A 38 -16.86 12.74 5.85
C ARG A 38 -17.29 12.10 4.54
N LYS A 39 -18.60 11.91 4.37
CA LYS A 39 -19.15 11.31 3.15
C LYS A 39 -18.84 12.15 1.91
N GLU A 40 -18.89 13.46 2.04
CA GLU A 40 -18.60 14.38 0.92
C GLU A 40 -17.15 14.29 0.45
N ALA A 41 -16.22 14.04 1.37
CA ALA A 41 -14.80 13.92 1.02
C ALA A 41 -14.47 12.60 0.35
N THR A 42 -15.13 11.52 0.75
CA THR A 42 -14.85 10.16 0.25
C THR A 42 -15.81 9.70 -0.84
N GLY A 43 -16.77 10.53 -1.23
CA GLY A 43 -17.79 10.10 -2.19
C GLY A 43 -18.74 9.06 -1.62
N ALA A 44 -19.05 9.14 -0.32
CA ALA A 44 -19.96 8.27 0.40
C ALA A 44 -19.53 6.79 0.42
N LEU A 45 -18.25 6.54 0.67
CA LEU A 45 -17.75 5.17 0.86
C LEU A 45 -18.39 4.54 2.10
N SER A 46 -18.79 3.29 1.99
CA SER A 46 -19.39 2.56 3.10
C SER A 46 -18.32 2.22 4.16
N ASP A 47 -18.80 1.93 5.37
CA ASP A 47 -17.94 1.50 6.48
C ASP A 47 -17.13 0.25 6.11
N GLU A 48 -17.77 -0.71 5.41
CA GLU A 48 -17.09 -1.93 4.94
C GLU A 48 -15.94 -1.61 3.96
N ILE A 49 -16.19 -0.75 2.97
CA ILE A 49 -15.17 -0.36 2.00
C ILE A 49 -14.04 0.36 2.71
N LEU A 50 -14.35 1.26 3.64
CA LEU A 50 -13.33 1.98 4.39
C LEU A 50 -12.47 1.03 5.25
N ARG A 51 -13.06 0.01 5.86
CA ARG A 51 -12.29 -0.99 6.60
C ARG A 51 -11.38 -1.79 5.70
N ASN A 52 -11.88 -2.22 4.54
CA ASN A 52 -11.06 -2.94 3.56
C ASN A 52 -9.92 -2.05 3.05
N LEU A 53 -10.21 -0.78 2.81
CA LEU A 53 -9.20 0.20 2.40
C LEU A 53 -8.11 0.33 3.45
N TYR A 54 -8.49 0.45 4.72
CA TYR A 54 -7.54 0.56 5.82
C TYR A 54 -6.63 -0.67 5.91
N ASP A 55 -7.21 -1.87 5.84
CA ASP A 55 -6.45 -3.12 5.90
C ASP A 55 -5.44 -3.20 4.76
N ARG A 56 -5.86 -2.86 3.54
CA ARG A 56 -4.96 -2.86 2.39
C ARG A 56 -3.89 -1.79 2.49
N LEU A 57 -4.25 -0.62 3.02
CA LEU A 57 -3.29 0.47 3.22
C LEU A 57 -2.15 0.03 4.14
N VAL A 58 -2.48 -0.58 5.28
CA VAL A 58 -1.48 -1.08 6.23
C VAL A 58 -0.61 -2.16 5.56
N TYR A 59 -1.22 -3.11 4.87
CA TYR A 59 -0.49 -4.17 4.19
C TYR A 59 0.48 -3.62 3.15
N LEU A 60 -0.01 -2.71 2.29
CA LEU A 60 0.81 -2.17 1.20
C LEU A 60 1.93 -1.27 1.72
N ARG A 61 1.69 -0.51 2.78
CA ARG A 61 2.74 0.29 3.42
C ARG A 61 3.82 -0.59 4.03
N ASN A 62 3.43 -1.67 4.71
CA ASN A 62 4.39 -2.64 5.26
C ASN A 62 5.19 -3.31 4.15
N LEU A 63 4.55 -3.63 3.02
CA LEU A 63 5.21 -4.20 1.87
C LEU A 63 6.28 -3.26 1.30
N GLU A 64 5.96 -1.97 1.15
CA GLU A 64 6.93 -0.98 0.68
C GLU A 64 8.11 -0.83 1.64
N ASP A 65 7.84 -0.81 2.95
CA ASP A 65 8.91 -0.76 3.96
C ASP A 65 9.80 -1.99 3.86
N LYS A 66 9.23 -3.17 3.69
CA LYS A 66 9.99 -4.41 3.52
C LYS A 66 10.87 -4.34 2.27
N LYS A 67 10.33 -3.84 1.16
CA LYS A 67 11.11 -3.67 -0.08
C LYS A 67 12.33 -2.79 0.15
N GLN A 68 12.17 -1.66 0.81
CA GLN A 68 13.26 -0.73 1.08
C GLN A 68 14.30 -1.35 2.02
N THR A 69 13.86 -2.05 3.06
CA THR A 69 14.75 -2.73 4.00
C THR A 69 15.57 -3.81 3.29
N VAL A 70 14.93 -4.61 2.45
CA VAL A 70 15.59 -5.69 1.70
C VAL A 70 16.60 -5.11 0.72
N LEU A 71 16.24 -4.05 -0.02
CA LEU A 71 17.14 -3.40 -0.97
C LEU A 71 18.37 -2.84 -0.28
N ALA A 72 18.21 -2.18 0.86
CA ALA A 72 19.33 -1.62 1.61
C ALA A 72 20.26 -2.73 2.11
N SER A 73 19.71 -3.83 2.62
CA SER A 73 20.48 -4.97 3.10
C SER A 73 21.30 -5.62 1.99
N ILE A 74 20.70 -5.84 0.83
CA ILE A 74 21.36 -6.47 -0.31
C ILE A 74 22.45 -5.54 -0.86
N GLU A 75 22.19 -4.25 -0.92
CA GLU A 75 23.17 -3.26 -1.38
C GLU A 75 24.39 -3.23 -0.46
N ASP A 76 24.19 -3.27 0.87
CA ASP A 76 25.27 -3.34 1.85
C ASP A 76 26.14 -4.59 1.66
N GLN A 77 25.54 -5.70 1.22
CA GLN A 77 26.26 -6.93 0.95
C GLN A 77 26.93 -6.95 -0.43
N GLY A 78 26.72 -5.92 -1.24
CA GLY A 78 27.25 -5.83 -2.59
C GLY A 78 26.63 -6.81 -3.57
N LYS A 79 25.44 -7.33 -3.26
CA LYS A 79 24.75 -8.34 -4.08
C LYS A 79 23.60 -7.79 -4.91
N LEU A 80 23.35 -6.49 -4.83
CA LEU A 80 22.26 -5.86 -5.55
C LEU A 80 22.61 -5.71 -7.04
N THR A 81 21.75 -6.24 -7.92
CA THR A 81 21.82 -6.05 -9.36
C THR A 81 20.59 -5.26 -9.81
N GLU A 82 20.68 -4.66 -11.02
CA GLU A 82 19.54 -3.96 -11.60
C GLU A 82 18.31 -4.87 -11.75
N GLU A 83 18.53 -6.11 -12.18
CA GLU A 83 17.46 -7.07 -12.35
C GLU A 83 16.80 -7.42 -11.01
N LEU A 84 17.59 -7.69 -9.98
CA LEU A 84 17.06 -8.01 -8.65
C LEU A 84 16.32 -6.80 -8.07
N ARG A 85 16.88 -5.60 -8.22
CA ARG A 85 16.22 -4.38 -7.77
C ARG A 85 14.85 -4.21 -8.43
N ALA A 86 14.79 -4.41 -9.75
CA ALA A 86 13.54 -4.29 -10.50
C ALA A 86 12.51 -5.32 -10.02
N GLN A 87 12.92 -6.57 -9.77
CA GLN A 87 12.05 -7.62 -9.28
C GLN A 87 11.47 -7.27 -7.90
N ILE A 88 12.29 -6.78 -6.98
CA ILE A 88 11.84 -6.42 -5.64
C ILE A 88 10.88 -5.23 -5.69
N LEU A 89 11.22 -4.20 -6.46
CA LEU A 89 10.37 -3.01 -6.58
C LEU A 89 9.02 -3.33 -7.23
N ALA A 90 8.98 -4.28 -8.15
CA ALA A 90 7.77 -4.68 -8.84
C ALA A 90 6.91 -5.65 -8.04
N ALA A 91 7.43 -6.23 -6.94
CA ALA A 91 6.69 -7.20 -6.15
C ALA A 91 5.44 -6.58 -5.53
N GLU A 92 4.32 -7.27 -5.62
CA GLU A 92 3.04 -6.81 -5.07
C GLU A 92 2.64 -7.55 -3.79
N THR A 93 3.45 -8.53 -3.36
CA THR A 93 3.22 -9.29 -2.13
C THR A 93 4.53 -9.53 -1.41
N GLN A 94 4.46 -9.81 -0.11
CA GLN A 94 5.65 -10.16 0.67
C GLN A 94 6.25 -11.49 0.19
N VAL A 95 5.40 -12.42 -0.26
CA VAL A 95 5.86 -13.69 -0.82
C VAL A 95 6.71 -13.45 -2.07
N ALA A 96 6.29 -12.55 -2.95
CA ALA A 96 7.06 -12.22 -4.15
C ALA A 96 8.43 -11.60 -3.81
N VAL A 97 8.51 -10.77 -2.77
CA VAL A 97 9.79 -10.23 -2.28
C VAL A 97 10.69 -11.36 -1.79
N ASP A 98 10.15 -12.27 -0.99
CA ASP A 98 10.89 -13.41 -0.46
C ASP A 98 11.40 -14.33 -1.58
N LEU A 99 10.58 -14.57 -2.60
CA LEU A 99 10.98 -15.36 -3.77
C LEU A 99 12.11 -14.70 -4.56
N SER A 100 12.10 -13.38 -4.66
CA SER A 100 13.19 -12.64 -5.31
C SER A 100 14.52 -12.84 -4.59
N LEU A 101 14.50 -13.00 -3.27
CA LEU A 101 15.69 -13.21 -2.45
C LEU A 101 16.32 -14.59 -2.65
N ILE A 102 15.57 -15.58 -3.11
CA ILE A 102 16.08 -16.94 -3.34
C ILE A 102 17.16 -16.95 -4.42
N HIS A 103 17.13 -15.98 -5.33
CA HIS A 103 18.07 -15.89 -6.45
C HIS A 103 19.37 -15.16 -6.10
N ILE A 104 19.55 -14.77 -4.87
CA ILE A 104 20.80 -14.16 -4.40
C ILE A 104 21.85 -15.25 -4.04
#